data_4059c838d504015412adb0825c32d7e6
#
_entry.id   4059c838d504015412adb0825c32d7e6
#
_cell.length_a   1.000
_cell.length_b   1.000
_cell.length_c   1.000
_cell.angle_alpha   90.00
_cell.angle_beta   90.00
_cell.angle_gamma   90.00
#
_symmetry.space_group_name_H-M   'P 1'
#
loop_
_entity.id
_entity.type
_entity.pdbx_description
1 polymer ?
#
loop_
_entity_poly.entity_id
_entity_poly.type
_entity_poly.pdbx_seq_one_letter_code
_entity_poly.pdbx_strand_id
1 'polypeptide(L)' 'METTTATYRIQVTTPAGHLSFLKDMPTKPKTHKGIKSQNNKLSKWVEKQYPNYTSYDISLLD' A
#
# COMPACT_ATOMS: atom_id res chain seq x y z
N MET A 1 15.91 14.10 -14.98
CA MET A 1 15.13 14.29 -13.75
C MET A 1 14.86 12.96 -13.08
N GLU A 2 15.15 12.87 -11.82
CA GLU A 2 14.98 11.62 -11.10
C GLU A 2 13.53 11.40 -10.72
N THR A 3 13.11 10.16 -10.84
CA THR A 3 11.80 9.74 -10.39
C THR A 3 11.86 9.44 -8.91
N THR A 4 10.98 10.04 -8.13
CA THR A 4 10.95 9.85 -6.69
C THR A 4 9.73 9.05 -6.23
N THR A 5 9.12 8.32 -7.14
CA THR A 5 7.96 7.50 -6.81
C THR A 5 8.38 6.23 -6.09
N ALA A 6 7.50 5.77 -5.21
CA ALA A 6 7.67 4.49 -4.52
C ALA A 6 6.56 3.55 -4.96
N THR A 7 6.92 2.30 -5.21
CA THR A 7 5.94 1.28 -5.62
C THR A 7 5.70 0.34 -4.46
N TYR A 8 4.44 0.17 -4.10
CA TYR A 8 4.03 -0.75 -3.04
C TYR A 8 3.25 -1.90 -3.62
N ARG A 9 3.49 -3.08 -3.08
CA ARG A 9 2.65 -4.24 -3.37
C ARG A 9 1.62 -4.38 -2.28
N ILE A 10 0.34 -4.41 -2.67
CA ILE A 10 -0.77 -4.51 -1.75
C ILE A 10 -1.47 -5.84 -1.98
N GLN A 11 -1.60 -6.62 -0.92
CA GLN A 11 -2.31 -7.89 -0.96
C GLN A 11 -3.48 -7.78 0.00
N VAL A 12 -4.68 -8.06 -0.49
CA VAL A 12 -5.90 -7.97 0.31
C VAL A 12 -6.62 -9.31 0.26
N THR A 13 -6.97 -9.83 1.41
CA THR A 13 -7.76 -11.05 1.53
C THR A 13 -9.17 -10.68 1.95
N THR A 14 -10.15 -11.16 1.19
CA THR A 14 -11.57 -10.94 1.48
C THR A 14 -12.28 -12.28 1.47
N PRO A 15 -13.51 -12.36 1.99
CA PRO A 15 -14.29 -13.60 1.89
C PRO A 15 -14.54 -14.04 0.45
N ALA A 16 -14.49 -13.09 -0.50
CA ALA A 16 -14.68 -13.38 -1.92
C ALA A 16 -13.41 -13.87 -2.61
N GLY A 17 -12.23 -13.71 -1.98
CA GLY A 17 -10.98 -14.16 -2.57
C GLY A 17 -9.81 -13.28 -2.17
N HIS A 18 -8.68 -13.54 -2.81
CA HIS A 18 -7.42 -12.85 -2.57
C HIS A 18 -7.08 -11.93 -3.74
N LEU A 19 -6.71 -10.70 -3.44
CA LEU A 19 -6.33 -9.71 -4.44
C LEU A 19 -4.88 -9.29 -4.22
N SER A 20 -4.17 -9.07 -5.31
CA SER A 20 -2.79 -8.58 -5.26
C SER A 20 -2.59 -7.58 -6.39
N PHE A 21 -2.04 -6.40 -6.06
CA PHE A 21 -1.80 -5.38 -7.07
C PHE A 21 -0.72 -4.42 -6.60
N LEU A 22 -0.22 -3.61 -7.55
CA LEU A 22 0.80 -2.62 -7.28
C LEU A 22 0.18 -1.24 -7.23
N LYS A 23 0.70 -0.39 -6.36
CA LYS A 23 0.26 0.99 -6.25
C LYS A 23 1.46 1.90 -6.09
N ASP A 24 1.51 2.96 -6.91
CA ASP A 24 2.59 3.93 -6.86
C ASP A 24 2.20 5.11 -5.97
N MET A 25 3.15 5.54 -5.15
CA MET A 25 3.02 6.77 -4.37
C MET A 25 3.84 7.86 -5.03
N PRO A 26 3.39 9.12 -4.97
CA PRO A 26 4.06 10.22 -5.69
C PRO A 26 5.45 10.57 -5.16
N THR A 27 5.76 10.18 -3.92
CA THR A 27 7.07 10.46 -3.34
C THR A 27 7.62 9.20 -2.70
N LYS A 28 8.95 9.07 -2.75
CA LYS A 28 9.64 7.97 -2.10
C LYS A 28 10.13 8.42 -0.72
N PRO A 29 9.71 7.74 0.35
CA PRO A 29 10.14 8.13 1.69
C PRO A 29 11.61 7.78 1.91
N LYS A 30 12.29 8.64 2.66
CA LYS A 30 13.70 8.46 2.98
C LYS A 30 13.92 7.96 4.40
N THR A 31 12.86 7.89 5.19
CA THR A 31 12.95 7.50 6.59
C THR A 31 11.87 6.47 6.91
N HIS A 32 12.08 5.72 8.00
CA HIS A 32 11.06 4.79 8.47
C HIS A 32 9.75 5.48 8.80
N LYS A 33 9.84 6.70 9.32
CA LYS A 33 8.66 7.48 9.65
C LYS A 33 7.85 7.81 8.40
N GLY A 34 8.53 8.15 7.32
CA GLY A 34 7.88 8.41 6.04
C GLY A 34 7.23 7.16 5.46
N ILE A 35 7.93 6.02 5.53
CA ILE A 35 7.39 4.74 5.06
C ILE A 35 6.13 4.39 5.85
N LYS A 36 6.18 4.55 7.16
CA LYS A 36 5.05 4.25 8.03
C LYS A 36 3.86 5.15 7.73
N SER A 37 4.13 6.43 7.44
CA SER A 37 3.09 7.39 7.08
C SER A 37 2.40 6.98 5.78
N GLN A 38 3.16 6.57 4.77
CA GLN A 38 2.60 6.12 3.50
C GLN A 38 1.82 4.81 3.68
N ASN A 39 2.34 3.89 4.50
CA ASN A 39 1.61 2.67 4.79
C ASN A 39 0.25 2.97 5.43
N ASN A 40 0.20 3.95 6.32
CA ASN A 40 -1.06 4.33 6.94
C ASN A 40 -2.05 4.87 5.92
N LYS A 41 -1.58 5.68 4.97
CA LYS A 41 -2.44 6.20 3.92
C LYS A 41 -2.99 5.06 3.05
N LEU A 42 -2.14 4.12 2.69
CA LEU A 42 -2.55 2.98 1.90
C LEU A 42 -3.50 2.06 2.67
N SER A 43 -3.26 1.90 3.96
CA SER A 43 -4.16 1.12 4.82
C SER A 43 -5.58 1.70 4.81
N LYS A 44 -5.68 3.00 4.98
CA LYS A 44 -6.98 3.67 4.96
C LYS A 44 -7.64 3.53 3.60
N TRP A 45 -6.85 3.60 2.54
CA TRP A 45 -7.37 3.42 1.19
C TRP A 45 -7.91 2.00 1.00
N VAL A 46 -7.19 0.99 1.49
CA VAL A 46 -7.63 -0.40 1.41
C VAL A 46 -8.94 -0.58 2.18
N GLU A 47 -9.02 -0.05 3.39
CA GLU A 47 -10.22 -0.15 4.20
C GLU A 47 -11.43 0.48 3.51
N LYS A 48 -11.20 1.56 2.79
CA LYS A 48 -12.26 2.25 2.07
C LYS A 48 -12.70 1.49 0.83
N GLN A 49 -11.75 0.92 0.09
CA GLN A 49 -12.04 0.20 -1.15
C GLN A 49 -12.57 -1.20 -0.89
N TYR A 50 -12.10 -1.84 0.17
CA TYR A 50 -12.46 -3.22 0.49
C TYR A 50 -12.94 -3.31 1.94
N PRO A 51 -14.13 -2.77 2.25
CA PRO A 51 -14.60 -2.74 3.63
C PRO A 51 -14.80 -4.13 4.24
N ASN A 52 -14.89 -5.16 3.42
CA ASN A 52 -15.10 -6.53 3.89
C ASN A 52 -13.81 -7.34 4.01
N TYR A 53 -12.66 -6.66 3.94
CA TYR A 53 -11.38 -7.37 4.01
C TYR A 53 -11.24 -8.09 5.36
N THR A 54 -10.56 -9.26 5.33
CA THR A 54 -10.22 -10.00 6.54
C THR A 54 -8.80 -9.73 6.96
N SER A 55 -7.91 -9.50 5.97
CA SER A 55 -6.53 -9.13 6.25
C SER A 55 -5.95 -8.44 5.02
N TYR A 56 -4.84 -7.73 5.21
CA TYR A 56 -4.13 -7.14 4.09
C TYR A 56 -2.65 -7.01 4.45
N ASP A 57 -1.83 -6.85 3.42
CA ASP A 57 -0.41 -6.64 3.58
C ASP A 57 0.06 -5.58 2.57
N ILE A 58 0.93 -4.69 3.01
CA ILE A 58 1.46 -3.62 2.18
C ILE A 58 2.99 -3.65 2.30
N SER A 59 3.67 -3.82 1.17
CA SER A 59 5.12 -3.93 1.13
C SER A 59 5.72 -2.94 0.15
N LEU A 60 6.76 -2.23 0.58
CA LEU A 60 7.53 -1.36 -0.30
C LEU A 60 8.49 -2.20 -1.12
N LEU A 61 8.42 -2.07 -2.45
CA LEU A 61 9.21 -2.90 -3.35
C LEU A 61 10.59 -2.33 -3.68
N ASP A 62 10.80 -1.03 -3.54
CA ASP A 62 12.14 -0.47 -3.85
C ASP A 62 12.58 0.60 -2.88
#